data_7564c373e45189a70f4c539021a0a896
#
_entry.id   7564c373e45189a70f4c539021a0a896
#
_cell.length_a   1.000
_cell.length_b   1.000
_cell.length_c   1.000
_cell.angle_alpha   90.00
_cell.angle_beta   90.00
_cell.angle_gamma   90.00
#
_symmetry.space_group_name_H-M   'P 1'
#
loop_
_entity.id
_entity.type
_entity.pdbx_description
1 polymer ?
#
loop_
_entity_poly.entity_id
_entity_poly.type
_entity_poly.pdbx_seq_one_letter_code
_entity_poly.pdbx_strand_id
1 'polypeptide(L)'
;MKNKVVVLSDIHLSDNSPTSWYQKGIHQEYLLAIFEWVVSHSDEVSELVLLGDIVDFWTSPFDVVPPTFRHIVEQNELVLGPDGGLARVLDALDGAVTYVRGNHDMMVTEPDVTSISSSGDHHVKFAGDLYSPGNDPRVLLRHGNEYTMFNAPDLTTKFAPLPIGYFITRIVADYWHQHLAPGQNVSELEDQGYPNGLNWKSVVEDALRSLEISIADVLISGIAGKEDVAQTLPITLDDGSTTTLIEVRAEYRHLFTHWVEVNGGGEEGALVAVKAGLADYNSSFMGWFAQRQAFADHAQLVVMGHTHAPISGLAESLVNYVNSGFECPSVADLKTKTISFAVIAMDSLETTLFHAVKVGAEAPSIHPLVAPVASVVDVPGKDYSCYVVIDNTESSSDLTLIGHGLEHGHFINLPVSIRSGTSATLWLQDFPHVLSMHGSQGSVVYRDDRGRDYEFAFGCPKERHHIQCSGATTFRAKTGYGEWLAPNQVPSTGNPLFVMFTLTT
;
A
#
# COMPACT_ATOMS: atom_id res chain seq x y z
N MET A 1 -10.38 -8.98 26.24
CA MET A 1 -11.19 -7.97 25.47
C MET A 1 -10.71 -8.09 24.03
N LYS A 2 -11.62 -8.27 23.10
CA LYS A 2 -11.28 -8.36 21.66
C LYS A 2 -10.83 -6.97 21.17
N ASN A 3 -9.54 -6.77 20.99
CA ASN A 3 -8.95 -5.50 20.54
C ASN A 3 -7.84 -5.66 19.52
N LYS A 4 -7.67 -6.87 18.99
CA LYS A 4 -6.67 -7.15 17.94
C LYS A 4 -7.34 -7.25 16.58
N VAL A 5 -6.74 -6.64 15.57
CA VAL A 5 -7.10 -6.79 14.16
C VAL A 5 -6.00 -7.56 13.46
N VAL A 6 -6.37 -8.62 12.76
CA VAL A 6 -5.45 -9.40 11.92
C VAL A 6 -5.56 -8.90 10.49
N VAL A 7 -4.43 -8.67 9.81
CA VAL A 7 -4.37 -8.21 8.42
C VAL A 7 -3.56 -9.19 7.60
N LEU A 8 -4.15 -9.69 6.53
CA LEU A 8 -3.57 -10.65 5.60
C LEU A 8 -3.75 -10.13 4.16
N SER A 9 -2.70 -10.11 3.34
CA SER A 9 -2.70 -9.60 1.95
C SER A 9 -1.97 -10.54 0.99
N ASP A 10 -2.03 -10.27 -0.29
CA ASP A 10 -1.16 -10.83 -1.33
C ASP A 10 -1.18 -12.37 -1.46
N ILE A 11 -2.32 -13.00 -1.20
CA ILE A 11 -2.43 -14.48 -1.23
C ILE A 11 -2.44 -15.02 -2.65
N HIS A 12 -3.04 -14.28 -3.59
CA HIS A 12 -3.13 -14.62 -5.02
C HIS A 12 -3.80 -15.97 -5.31
N LEU A 13 -4.87 -16.31 -4.58
CA LEU A 13 -5.68 -17.48 -4.88
C LEU A 13 -6.21 -17.40 -6.33
N SER A 14 -5.92 -18.41 -7.14
CA SER A 14 -6.38 -18.48 -8.52
C SER A 14 -6.96 -19.85 -8.85
N ASP A 15 -7.02 -20.22 -10.12
CA ASP A 15 -7.58 -21.49 -10.60
C ASP A 15 -6.64 -22.70 -10.43
N ASN A 16 -5.50 -22.51 -9.77
CA ASN A 16 -4.43 -23.51 -9.62
C ASN A 16 -3.82 -23.99 -10.95
N SER A 17 -3.91 -23.19 -12.02
CA SER A 17 -3.17 -23.43 -13.26
C SER A 17 -1.65 -23.38 -13.02
N PRO A 18 -0.84 -23.99 -13.90
CA PRO A 18 0.62 -23.99 -13.70
C PRO A 18 1.27 -22.61 -13.60
N THR A 19 0.63 -21.57 -14.14
CA THR A 19 1.11 -20.19 -14.13
C THR A 19 0.59 -19.37 -12.95
N SER A 20 -0.34 -19.92 -12.16
CA SER A 20 -0.87 -19.27 -10.95
C SER A 20 0.22 -19.19 -9.86
N TRP A 21 0.31 -18.05 -9.20
CA TRP A 21 1.28 -17.84 -8.12
C TRP A 21 0.95 -18.66 -6.88
N TYR A 22 -0.31 -18.64 -6.45
CA TYR A 22 -0.75 -19.57 -5.41
C TYR A 22 -0.92 -20.98 -6.00
N GLN A 23 -0.30 -21.95 -5.35
CA GLN A 23 -0.45 -23.37 -5.68
C GLN A 23 -0.99 -24.12 -4.46
N LYS A 24 -2.16 -24.72 -4.63
CA LYS A 24 -2.88 -25.47 -3.61
C LYS A 24 -2.01 -26.50 -2.89
N GLY A 25 -1.19 -27.26 -3.65
CA GLY A 25 -0.30 -28.28 -3.08
C GLY A 25 0.88 -27.74 -2.26
N ILE A 26 1.14 -26.43 -2.33
CA ILE A 26 2.27 -25.78 -1.66
C ILE A 26 1.80 -24.86 -0.55
N HIS A 27 0.86 -23.92 -0.86
CA HIS A 27 0.53 -22.81 0.02
C HIS A 27 -0.66 -23.06 0.94
N GLN A 28 -1.58 -23.97 0.56
CA GLN A 28 -2.84 -24.16 1.28
C GLN A 28 -2.66 -24.49 2.76
N GLU A 29 -1.71 -25.36 3.10
CA GLU A 29 -1.49 -25.75 4.50
C GLU A 29 -1.02 -24.57 5.38
N TYR A 30 -0.22 -23.65 4.82
CA TYR A 30 0.23 -22.44 5.54
C TYR A 30 -0.94 -21.47 5.77
N LEU A 31 -1.76 -21.25 4.76
CA LEU A 31 -2.93 -20.38 4.87
C LEU A 31 -3.96 -20.95 5.85
N LEU A 32 -4.21 -22.24 5.80
CA LEU A 32 -5.09 -22.90 6.78
C LEU A 32 -4.56 -22.83 8.21
N ALA A 33 -3.24 -22.90 8.41
CA ALA A 33 -2.62 -22.72 9.71
C ALA A 33 -2.80 -21.29 10.27
N ILE A 34 -2.76 -20.26 9.39
CA ILE A 34 -3.07 -18.89 9.79
C ILE A 34 -4.54 -18.75 10.20
N PHE A 35 -5.48 -19.30 9.44
CA PHE A 35 -6.89 -19.27 9.80
C PHE A 35 -7.17 -19.99 11.12
N GLU A 36 -6.54 -21.14 11.34
CA GLU A 36 -6.66 -21.86 12.60
C GLU A 36 -6.08 -21.07 13.78
N TRP A 37 -4.97 -20.34 13.54
CA TRP A 37 -4.42 -19.43 14.54
C TRP A 37 -5.42 -18.32 14.90
N VAL A 38 -6.07 -17.71 13.91
CA VAL A 38 -7.11 -16.69 14.15
C VAL A 38 -8.29 -17.25 14.93
N VAL A 39 -8.77 -18.46 14.58
CA VAL A 39 -9.84 -19.16 15.31
C VAL A 39 -9.44 -19.40 16.76
N SER A 40 -8.23 -19.91 17.00
CA SER A 40 -7.74 -20.20 18.35
C SER A 40 -7.50 -18.96 19.22
N HIS A 41 -7.40 -17.74 18.60
CA HIS A 41 -7.25 -16.47 19.30
C HIS A 41 -8.50 -15.58 19.19
N SER A 42 -9.65 -16.17 18.87
CA SER A 42 -10.90 -15.43 18.67
C SER A 42 -11.44 -14.72 19.91
N ASP A 43 -10.91 -14.99 21.11
CA ASP A 43 -11.16 -14.25 22.35
C ASP A 43 -10.40 -12.90 22.42
N GLU A 44 -9.32 -12.74 21.65
CA GLU A 44 -8.51 -11.52 21.54
C GLU A 44 -8.71 -10.77 20.21
N VAL A 45 -8.94 -11.52 19.13
CA VAL A 45 -9.11 -10.99 17.78
C VAL A 45 -10.55 -10.48 17.60
N SER A 46 -10.66 -9.20 17.23
CA SER A 46 -11.93 -8.55 16.93
C SER A 46 -12.32 -8.66 15.45
N GLU A 47 -11.35 -8.75 14.55
CA GLU A 47 -11.57 -8.73 13.11
C GLU A 47 -10.40 -9.34 12.34
N LEU A 48 -10.69 -10.00 11.20
CA LEU A 48 -9.74 -10.32 10.14
C LEU A 48 -9.99 -9.40 8.94
N VAL A 49 -8.95 -8.73 8.45
CA VAL A 49 -8.98 -7.94 7.23
C VAL A 49 -8.16 -8.64 6.14
N LEU A 50 -8.82 -8.92 5.02
CA LEU A 50 -8.22 -9.42 3.79
C LEU A 50 -7.87 -8.19 2.93
N LEU A 51 -6.57 -7.83 2.89
CA LEU A 51 -6.10 -6.51 2.43
C LEU A 51 -5.56 -6.56 1.00
N GLY A 52 -6.40 -6.97 0.06
CA GLY A 52 -6.12 -6.95 -1.37
C GLY A 52 -5.24 -8.08 -1.88
N ASP A 53 -5.35 -8.36 -3.16
CA ASP A 53 -4.68 -9.44 -3.86
C ASP A 53 -4.92 -10.82 -3.19
N ILE A 54 -6.15 -10.99 -2.70
CA ILE A 54 -6.59 -12.26 -2.09
C ILE A 54 -6.87 -13.28 -3.19
N VAL A 55 -7.52 -12.85 -4.27
CA VAL A 55 -7.68 -13.65 -5.48
C VAL A 55 -6.91 -13.02 -6.65
N ASP A 56 -6.59 -13.83 -7.66
CA ASP A 56 -5.76 -13.41 -8.77
C ASP A 56 -6.39 -13.74 -10.13
N PHE A 57 -6.65 -12.69 -10.92
CA PHE A 57 -7.15 -12.78 -12.27
C PHE A 57 -6.06 -12.56 -13.34
N TRP A 58 -4.81 -12.24 -12.95
CA TRP A 58 -3.80 -11.75 -13.90
C TRP A 58 -2.84 -12.82 -14.42
N THR A 59 -2.71 -13.94 -13.73
CA THR A 59 -1.68 -14.95 -14.00
C THR A 59 -2.06 -15.97 -15.11
N SER A 60 -3.01 -15.63 -15.97
CA SER A 60 -3.44 -16.47 -17.10
C SER A 60 -2.61 -16.21 -18.36
N PRO A 61 -2.25 -17.24 -19.16
CA PRO A 61 -1.62 -17.07 -20.48
C PRO A 61 -2.49 -16.29 -21.47
N PHE A 62 -1.92 -15.87 -22.60
CA PHE A 62 -2.60 -15.00 -23.59
C PHE A 62 -3.86 -15.61 -24.19
N ASP A 63 -3.85 -16.90 -24.49
CA ASP A 63 -4.95 -17.64 -25.12
C ASP A 63 -6.02 -18.12 -24.10
N VAL A 64 -5.79 -17.87 -22.82
CA VAL A 64 -6.69 -18.30 -21.74
C VAL A 64 -7.51 -17.10 -21.25
N VAL A 65 -8.83 -17.27 -21.18
CA VAL A 65 -9.72 -16.32 -20.51
C VAL A 65 -9.40 -16.34 -19.00
N PRO A 66 -9.16 -15.19 -18.35
CA PRO A 66 -8.97 -15.15 -16.90
C PRO A 66 -10.09 -15.87 -16.13
N PRO A 67 -9.79 -16.52 -15.01
CA PRO A 67 -10.81 -17.22 -14.22
C PRO A 67 -11.83 -16.23 -13.66
N THR A 68 -13.06 -16.69 -13.48
CA THR A 68 -14.07 -15.92 -12.72
C THR A 68 -13.85 -16.09 -11.21
N PHE A 69 -14.29 -15.12 -10.41
CA PHE A 69 -14.26 -15.22 -8.94
C PHE A 69 -14.86 -16.53 -8.42
N ARG A 70 -16.03 -16.89 -8.94
CA ARG A 70 -16.69 -18.15 -8.61
C ARG A 70 -15.83 -19.37 -8.89
N HIS A 71 -15.17 -19.40 -10.05
CA HIS A 71 -14.27 -20.51 -10.41
C HIS A 71 -13.11 -20.61 -9.43
N ILE A 72 -12.50 -19.47 -9.04
CA ILE A 72 -11.42 -19.44 -8.04
C ILE A 72 -11.90 -20.03 -6.70
N VAL A 73 -13.10 -19.63 -6.22
CA VAL A 73 -13.69 -20.19 -5.00
C VAL A 73 -13.88 -21.70 -5.10
N GLU A 74 -14.44 -22.19 -6.21
CA GLU A 74 -14.64 -23.63 -6.47
C GLU A 74 -13.30 -24.41 -6.49
N GLN A 75 -12.24 -23.82 -7.04
CA GLN A 75 -10.91 -24.46 -7.06
C GLN A 75 -10.22 -24.44 -5.69
N ASN A 76 -10.60 -23.56 -4.78
CA ASN A 76 -10.01 -23.38 -3.46
C ASN A 76 -11.02 -23.62 -2.33
N GLU A 77 -11.88 -24.63 -2.46
CA GLU A 77 -12.99 -24.92 -1.55
C GLU A 77 -12.56 -25.11 -0.08
N LEU A 78 -11.39 -25.73 0.17
CA LEU A 78 -10.87 -25.88 1.54
C LEU A 78 -10.45 -24.54 2.19
N VAL A 79 -10.26 -23.50 1.40
CA VAL A 79 -9.89 -22.14 1.86
C VAL A 79 -11.13 -21.26 1.90
N LEU A 80 -11.83 -21.11 0.77
CA LEU A 80 -12.93 -20.14 0.56
C LEU A 80 -14.34 -20.76 0.59
N GLY A 81 -14.46 -22.08 0.58
CA GLY A 81 -15.77 -22.76 0.58
C GLY A 81 -16.50 -22.60 1.92
N PRO A 82 -17.82 -22.95 1.97
CA PRO A 82 -18.68 -22.71 3.14
C PRO A 82 -18.28 -23.51 4.40
N ASP A 83 -17.48 -24.57 4.24
CA ASP A 83 -16.88 -25.33 5.34
C ASP A 83 -15.34 -25.17 5.37
N GLY A 84 -14.80 -24.24 4.61
CA GLY A 84 -13.37 -23.97 4.48
C GLY A 84 -12.74 -23.25 5.66
N GLY A 85 -11.46 -22.94 5.55
CA GLY A 85 -10.71 -22.24 6.60
C GLY A 85 -11.28 -20.86 6.93
N LEU A 86 -11.62 -20.07 5.91
CA LEU A 86 -12.20 -18.74 6.09
C LEU A 86 -13.60 -18.79 6.67
N ALA A 87 -14.40 -19.80 6.34
CA ALA A 87 -15.72 -19.99 6.93
C ALA A 87 -15.65 -20.23 8.45
N ARG A 88 -14.67 -21.02 8.91
CA ARG A 88 -14.42 -21.19 10.36
C ARG A 88 -14.02 -19.89 11.05
N VAL A 89 -13.23 -19.05 10.38
CA VAL A 89 -12.87 -17.70 10.90
C VAL A 89 -14.12 -16.82 10.98
N LEU A 90 -14.99 -16.82 9.95
CA LEU A 90 -16.25 -16.09 9.95
C LEU A 90 -17.12 -16.48 11.16
N ASP A 91 -17.27 -17.77 11.43
CA ASP A 91 -18.05 -18.24 12.59
C ASP A 91 -17.40 -17.88 13.93
N ALA A 92 -16.07 -18.00 14.04
CA ALA A 92 -15.34 -17.68 15.28
C ALA A 92 -15.33 -16.18 15.61
N LEU A 93 -15.40 -15.33 14.60
CA LEU A 93 -15.40 -13.87 14.73
C LEU A 93 -16.79 -13.23 14.56
N ASP A 94 -17.88 -14.00 14.61
CA ASP A 94 -19.25 -13.51 14.45
C ASP A 94 -19.42 -12.66 13.16
N GLY A 95 -18.81 -13.09 12.03
CA GLY A 95 -18.85 -12.40 10.74
C GLY A 95 -17.96 -11.16 10.64
N ALA A 96 -16.99 -10.98 11.56
CA ALA A 96 -16.07 -9.86 11.50
C ALA A 96 -14.87 -10.20 10.58
N VAL A 97 -15.14 -10.34 9.29
CA VAL A 97 -14.14 -10.49 8.21
C VAL A 97 -14.44 -9.46 7.14
N THR A 98 -13.46 -8.63 6.80
CA THR A 98 -13.59 -7.54 5.84
C THR A 98 -12.60 -7.71 4.69
N TYR A 99 -13.07 -7.50 3.47
CA TYR A 99 -12.28 -7.58 2.23
C TYR A 99 -12.05 -6.18 1.66
N VAL A 100 -10.79 -5.87 1.39
CA VAL A 100 -10.32 -4.68 0.67
C VAL A 100 -9.71 -5.16 -0.63
N ARG A 101 -9.95 -4.47 -1.75
CA ARG A 101 -9.37 -4.85 -3.05
C ARG A 101 -7.91 -4.47 -3.17
N GLY A 102 -7.15 -5.24 -3.96
CA GLY A 102 -5.84 -4.89 -4.50
C GLY A 102 -5.90 -4.69 -6.02
N ASN A 103 -4.75 -4.82 -6.69
CA ASN A 103 -4.69 -4.70 -8.15
C ASN A 103 -5.05 -6.02 -8.87
N HIS A 104 -4.60 -7.16 -8.39
CA HIS A 104 -4.91 -8.45 -9.00
C HIS A 104 -6.38 -8.83 -8.88
N ASP A 105 -7.08 -8.27 -7.89
CA ASP A 105 -8.49 -8.48 -7.63
C ASP A 105 -9.34 -7.20 -7.73
N MET A 106 -8.85 -6.17 -8.45
CA MET A 106 -9.55 -4.88 -8.61
C MET A 106 -10.93 -5.01 -9.28
N MET A 107 -11.17 -6.09 -10.03
CA MET A 107 -12.45 -6.37 -10.68
C MET A 107 -13.47 -7.04 -9.76
N VAL A 108 -13.08 -7.44 -8.54
CA VAL A 108 -13.97 -8.06 -7.56
C VAL A 108 -15.04 -7.08 -7.12
N THR A 109 -16.28 -7.57 -7.07
CA THR A 109 -17.47 -6.82 -6.69
C THR A 109 -17.98 -7.19 -5.31
N GLU A 110 -18.83 -6.34 -4.71
CA GLU A 110 -19.50 -6.66 -3.44
C GLU A 110 -20.29 -7.98 -3.49
N PRO A 111 -21.09 -8.30 -4.54
CA PRO A 111 -21.73 -9.61 -4.67
C PRO A 111 -20.77 -10.79 -4.69
N ASP A 112 -19.59 -10.66 -5.32
CA ASP A 112 -18.57 -11.69 -5.31
C ASP A 112 -18.10 -11.97 -3.88
N VAL A 113 -17.65 -10.94 -3.18
CA VAL A 113 -17.11 -11.04 -1.82
C VAL A 113 -18.16 -11.58 -0.84
N THR A 114 -19.38 -11.05 -0.89
CA THR A 114 -20.48 -11.50 0.00
C THR A 114 -20.97 -12.91 -0.31
N SER A 115 -20.61 -13.47 -1.46
CA SER A 115 -20.86 -14.90 -1.77
C SER A 115 -20.01 -15.85 -0.93
N ILE A 116 -18.86 -15.38 -0.39
CA ILE A 116 -18.09 -16.15 0.59
C ILE A 116 -18.83 -16.11 1.93
N SER A 117 -19.29 -17.27 2.37
CA SER A 117 -20.11 -17.40 3.56
C SER A 117 -19.74 -18.63 4.37
N SER A 118 -20.17 -18.67 5.62
CA SER A 118 -20.10 -19.84 6.49
C SER A 118 -21.43 -20.55 6.63
N SER A 119 -21.42 -21.75 7.17
CA SER A 119 -22.60 -22.49 7.56
C SER A 119 -23.41 -21.81 8.70
N GLY A 120 -22.79 -20.88 9.44
CA GLY A 120 -23.41 -20.01 10.44
C GLY A 120 -24.14 -18.79 9.87
N ASP A 121 -24.30 -18.68 8.55
CA ASP A 121 -24.95 -17.56 7.85
C ASP A 121 -24.18 -16.22 8.01
N HIS A 122 -22.87 -16.29 8.24
CA HIS A 122 -21.98 -15.13 8.20
C HIS A 122 -21.39 -14.96 6.81
N HIS A 123 -21.21 -13.71 6.38
CA HIS A 123 -20.66 -13.35 5.08
C HIS A 123 -19.44 -12.43 5.24
N VAL A 124 -18.50 -12.52 4.31
CA VAL A 124 -17.40 -11.56 4.22
C VAL A 124 -17.97 -10.20 3.83
N LYS A 125 -17.51 -9.14 4.51
CA LYS A 125 -17.89 -7.75 4.22
C LYS A 125 -16.98 -7.17 3.16
N PHE A 126 -17.51 -6.29 2.31
CA PHE A 126 -16.75 -5.62 1.29
C PHE A 126 -16.57 -4.14 1.65
N ALA A 127 -15.31 -3.68 1.73
CA ALA A 127 -14.97 -2.31 2.07
C ALA A 127 -14.52 -1.45 0.87
N GLY A 128 -14.38 -2.05 -0.33
CA GLY A 128 -13.82 -1.34 -1.49
C GLY A 128 -12.30 -1.28 -1.42
N ASP A 129 -11.71 -0.09 -1.56
CA ASP A 129 -10.25 0.09 -1.72
C ASP A 129 -9.57 0.64 -0.45
N LEU A 130 -10.35 0.98 0.58
CA LEU A 130 -9.88 1.63 1.79
C LEU A 130 -10.71 1.17 2.99
N TYR A 131 -10.05 0.91 4.11
CA TYR A 131 -10.73 0.51 5.34
C TYR A 131 -10.05 1.06 6.59
N SER A 132 -10.86 1.37 7.61
CA SER A 132 -10.41 1.71 8.96
C SER A 132 -11.15 0.83 9.97
N PRO A 133 -10.48 -0.13 10.62
CA PRO A 133 -11.11 -1.05 11.54
C PRO A 133 -11.86 -0.34 12.66
N GLY A 134 -13.10 -0.74 12.90
CA GLY A 134 -13.96 -0.10 13.91
C GLY A 134 -14.26 1.39 13.64
N ASN A 135 -14.05 1.88 12.42
CA ASN A 135 -14.07 3.31 12.05
C ASN A 135 -13.07 4.16 12.86
N ASP A 136 -11.96 3.57 13.29
CA ASP A 136 -10.90 4.31 13.99
C ASP A 136 -10.05 5.08 12.95
N PRO A 137 -10.12 6.42 12.89
CA PRO A 137 -9.40 7.19 11.89
C PRO A 137 -7.88 7.16 12.09
N ARG A 138 -7.38 6.66 13.22
CA ARG A 138 -5.94 6.52 13.47
C ARG A 138 -5.30 5.41 12.63
N VAL A 139 -6.12 4.46 12.12
CA VAL A 139 -5.64 3.30 11.36
C VAL A 139 -6.20 3.34 9.95
N LEU A 140 -5.33 3.26 8.97
CA LEU A 140 -5.66 3.26 7.55
C LEU A 140 -5.14 1.97 6.90
N LEU A 141 -6.05 1.18 6.36
CA LEU A 141 -5.74 -0.05 5.65
C LEU A 141 -6.09 0.11 4.17
N ARG A 142 -5.11 -0.07 3.30
CA ARG A 142 -5.29 -0.13 1.84
C ARG A 142 -4.22 -1.01 1.22
N HIS A 143 -4.49 -1.55 0.04
CA HIS A 143 -3.55 -2.48 -0.55
C HIS A 143 -2.21 -1.82 -0.90
N GLY A 144 -2.22 -0.62 -1.50
CA GLY A 144 -1.02 0.16 -1.80
C GLY A 144 -0.71 0.30 -3.28
N ASN A 145 -1.35 -0.46 -4.15
CA ASN A 145 -1.16 -0.42 -5.60
C ASN A 145 -1.43 0.95 -6.23
N GLU A 146 -2.28 1.77 -5.65
CA GLU A 146 -2.61 3.12 -6.12
C GLU A 146 -1.41 4.09 -6.06
N TYR A 147 -0.36 3.73 -5.32
CA TYR A 147 0.89 4.50 -5.25
C TYR A 147 1.96 4.02 -6.22
N THR A 148 1.68 2.99 -7.00
CA THR A 148 2.63 2.40 -7.93
C THR A 148 2.17 2.61 -9.37
N MET A 149 3.04 3.21 -10.19
CA MET A 149 2.69 3.65 -11.53
C MET A 149 2.14 2.53 -12.42
N PHE A 150 2.64 1.32 -12.22
CA PHE A 150 2.33 0.21 -13.13
C PHE A 150 1.13 -0.62 -12.68
N ASN A 151 0.69 -0.47 -11.43
CA ASN A 151 -0.39 -1.27 -10.83
C ASN A 151 -1.59 -0.45 -10.33
N ALA A 152 -1.47 0.89 -10.30
CA ALA A 152 -2.61 1.75 -10.01
C ALA A 152 -3.69 1.64 -11.09
N PRO A 153 -4.98 1.66 -10.73
CA PRO A 153 -6.07 1.66 -11.71
C PRO A 153 -5.90 2.77 -12.75
N ASP A 154 -5.95 2.42 -14.02
CA ASP A 154 -5.90 3.40 -15.11
C ASP A 154 -7.28 3.58 -15.74
N LEU A 155 -7.87 4.75 -15.52
CA LEU A 155 -9.19 5.11 -16.04
C LEU A 155 -9.11 5.85 -17.38
N THR A 156 -7.93 6.04 -17.96
CA THR A 156 -7.71 6.85 -19.17
C THR A 156 -7.64 6.02 -20.45
N THR A 157 -7.50 4.70 -20.32
CA THR A 157 -7.38 3.78 -21.45
C THR A 157 -8.70 3.06 -21.77
N LYS A 158 -8.78 2.46 -22.94
CA LYS A 158 -9.92 1.57 -23.28
C LYS A 158 -10.00 0.30 -22.41
N PHE A 159 -8.96 0.01 -21.67
CA PHE A 159 -8.87 -1.15 -20.78
C PHE A 159 -9.25 -0.84 -19.33
N ALA A 160 -9.75 0.36 -19.06
CA ALA A 160 -10.11 0.78 -17.70
C ALA A 160 -10.94 -0.29 -16.96
N PRO A 161 -10.63 -0.59 -15.68
CA PRO A 161 -9.61 0.06 -14.84
C PRO A 161 -8.23 -0.62 -14.87
N LEU A 162 -8.00 -1.60 -15.77
CA LEU A 162 -6.78 -2.40 -15.78
C LEU A 162 -5.54 -1.54 -15.98
N PRO A 163 -4.50 -1.69 -15.16
CA PRO A 163 -3.21 -1.01 -15.35
C PRO A 163 -2.33 -1.76 -16.35
N ILE A 164 -1.24 -1.14 -16.77
CA ILE A 164 -0.25 -1.80 -17.64
C ILE A 164 0.34 -3.06 -17.00
N GLY A 165 0.42 -3.12 -15.67
CA GLY A 165 0.89 -4.28 -14.90
C GLY A 165 0.12 -5.55 -15.18
N TYR A 166 -1.18 -5.45 -15.43
CA TYR A 166 -2.00 -6.58 -15.88
C TYR A 166 -1.41 -7.26 -17.14
N PHE A 167 -1.10 -6.47 -18.16
CA PHE A 167 -0.55 -7.01 -19.42
C PHE A 167 0.88 -7.53 -19.24
N ILE A 168 1.66 -6.91 -18.38
CA ILE A 168 3.01 -7.35 -18.02
C ILE A 168 2.94 -8.73 -17.36
N THR A 169 2.06 -8.93 -16.39
CA THR A 169 1.85 -10.22 -15.73
C THR A 169 1.39 -11.29 -16.73
N ARG A 170 0.52 -10.92 -17.70
CA ARG A 170 0.09 -11.82 -18.78
C ARG A 170 1.24 -12.24 -19.70
N ILE A 171 2.20 -11.35 -20.01
CA ILE A 171 3.42 -11.71 -20.77
C ILE A 171 4.22 -12.78 -20.02
N VAL A 172 4.42 -12.60 -18.74
CA VAL A 172 5.18 -13.54 -17.90
C VAL A 172 4.46 -14.88 -17.79
N ALA A 173 3.14 -14.86 -17.62
CA ALA A 173 2.32 -16.07 -17.56
C ALA A 173 2.37 -16.83 -18.90
N ASP A 174 2.29 -16.14 -20.04
CA ASP A 174 2.37 -16.74 -21.38
C ASP A 174 3.74 -17.39 -21.63
N TYR A 175 4.82 -16.70 -21.25
CA TYR A 175 6.18 -17.26 -21.31
C TYR A 175 6.26 -18.57 -20.51
N TRP A 176 5.85 -18.57 -19.23
CA TRP A 176 5.93 -19.76 -18.39
C TRP A 176 5.04 -20.89 -18.92
N HIS A 177 3.85 -20.56 -19.41
CA HIS A 177 2.96 -21.56 -20.03
C HIS A 177 3.66 -22.35 -21.15
N GLN A 178 4.53 -21.70 -21.92
CA GLN A 178 5.27 -22.31 -23.01
C GLN A 178 6.53 -23.06 -22.57
N HIS A 179 7.09 -22.73 -21.39
CA HIS A 179 8.40 -23.23 -20.96
C HIS A 179 8.36 -24.17 -19.74
N LEU A 180 7.24 -24.26 -19.03
CA LEU A 180 7.08 -25.25 -17.96
C LEU A 180 7.06 -26.67 -18.52
N ALA A 181 7.79 -27.59 -17.88
CA ALA A 181 7.67 -28.97 -18.19
C ALA A 181 6.31 -29.54 -17.74
N PRO A 182 5.80 -30.61 -18.37
CA PRO A 182 4.56 -31.23 -17.94
C PRO A 182 4.55 -31.58 -16.44
N GLY A 183 3.57 -31.07 -15.71
CA GLY A 183 3.41 -31.26 -14.27
C GLY A 183 4.19 -30.29 -13.38
N GLN A 184 4.98 -29.38 -13.94
CA GLN A 184 5.60 -28.26 -13.21
C GLN A 184 4.65 -27.06 -13.10
N ASN A 185 4.91 -26.23 -12.12
CA ASN A 185 4.26 -24.92 -11.94
C ASN A 185 5.30 -23.86 -11.57
N VAL A 186 4.93 -22.59 -11.67
CA VAL A 186 5.84 -21.45 -11.40
C VAL A 186 6.39 -21.45 -9.98
N SER A 187 5.65 -22.01 -9.01
CA SER A 187 6.07 -22.07 -7.61
C SER A 187 7.20 -23.03 -7.33
N GLU A 188 7.48 -23.95 -8.24
CA GLU A 188 8.58 -24.91 -8.13
C GLU A 188 9.90 -24.39 -8.71
N LEU A 189 9.87 -23.23 -9.36
CA LEU A 189 11.03 -22.63 -10.03
C LEU A 189 11.89 -21.79 -9.08
N GLU A 190 12.04 -22.20 -7.86
CA GLU A 190 12.61 -21.46 -6.72
C GLU A 190 13.94 -20.75 -6.96
N ASP A 191 14.77 -21.31 -7.85
CA ASP A 191 16.17 -20.85 -8.04
C ASP A 191 16.44 -20.24 -9.42
N GLN A 192 15.44 -20.12 -10.30
CA GLN A 192 15.72 -19.78 -11.69
C GLN A 192 15.57 -18.30 -12.03
N GLY A 193 15.09 -17.49 -11.11
CA GLY A 193 14.83 -16.08 -11.39
C GLY A 193 13.79 -15.90 -12.52
N TYR A 194 13.55 -14.67 -12.90
CA TYR A 194 12.83 -14.42 -14.15
C TYR A 194 13.61 -15.00 -15.34
N PRO A 195 12.91 -15.54 -16.34
CA PRO A 195 13.53 -16.09 -17.51
C PRO A 195 14.57 -15.13 -18.11
N ASN A 196 15.65 -15.70 -18.67
CA ASN A 196 16.69 -14.92 -19.32
C ASN A 196 17.35 -13.81 -18.48
N GLY A 197 17.32 -13.91 -17.14
CA GLY A 197 17.92 -12.94 -16.25
C GLY A 197 17.23 -11.56 -16.28
N LEU A 198 15.92 -11.54 -16.50
CA LEU A 198 15.12 -10.33 -16.44
C LEU A 198 15.24 -9.71 -15.05
N ASN A 199 15.90 -8.57 -14.95
CA ASN A 199 15.93 -7.75 -13.75
C ASN A 199 14.92 -6.62 -13.91
N TRP A 200 13.75 -6.80 -13.33
CA TRP A 200 12.64 -5.84 -13.38
C TRP A 200 13.06 -4.45 -12.95
N LYS A 201 13.80 -4.34 -11.87
CA LYS A 201 14.29 -3.06 -11.36
C LYS A 201 15.12 -2.33 -12.43
N SER A 202 16.02 -3.04 -13.11
CA SER A 202 16.84 -2.42 -14.17
C SER A 202 15.99 -2.02 -15.38
N VAL A 203 14.96 -2.80 -15.74
CA VAL A 203 14.05 -2.44 -16.86
C VAL A 203 13.26 -1.19 -16.53
N VAL A 204 12.73 -1.08 -15.30
CA VAL A 204 12.02 0.11 -14.82
C VAL A 204 12.95 1.32 -14.74
N GLU A 205 14.16 1.16 -14.19
CA GLU A 205 15.15 2.23 -14.13
C GLU A 205 15.56 2.73 -15.53
N ASP A 206 15.73 1.84 -16.49
CA ASP A 206 16.06 2.19 -17.87
C ASP A 206 14.87 2.87 -18.56
N ALA A 207 13.65 2.41 -18.31
CA ALA A 207 12.42 3.05 -18.80
C ALA A 207 12.29 4.48 -18.24
N LEU A 208 12.49 4.68 -16.95
CA LEU A 208 12.44 5.99 -16.31
C LEU A 208 13.54 6.95 -16.76
N ARG A 209 14.71 6.44 -17.18
CA ARG A 209 15.79 7.26 -17.76
C ARG A 209 15.51 7.69 -19.19
N SER A 210 14.63 6.98 -19.87
CA SER A 210 14.30 7.20 -21.29
C SER A 210 13.14 8.18 -21.46
N LEU A 211 13.19 9.33 -20.80
CA LEU A 211 12.08 10.32 -20.75
C LEU A 211 11.52 10.78 -22.10
N GLU A 212 12.26 10.58 -23.20
CA GLU A 212 11.83 10.88 -24.57
C GLU A 212 11.06 9.72 -25.23
N ILE A 213 11.14 8.52 -24.65
CA ILE A 213 10.49 7.30 -25.14
C ILE A 213 9.38 6.94 -24.17
N SER A 214 8.23 6.49 -24.67
CA SER A 214 7.14 6.01 -23.83
C SER A 214 7.61 4.90 -22.89
N ILE A 215 7.40 5.09 -21.59
CA ILE A 215 7.69 4.05 -20.58
C ILE A 215 7.01 2.73 -20.94
N ALA A 216 5.75 2.77 -21.41
CA ALA A 216 5.03 1.59 -21.87
C ALA A 216 5.75 0.87 -23.04
N ASP A 217 6.34 1.64 -23.96
CA ASP A 217 7.10 1.07 -25.08
C ASP A 217 8.36 0.34 -24.60
N VAL A 218 9.10 0.94 -23.66
CA VAL A 218 10.32 0.33 -23.12
C VAL A 218 9.98 -0.90 -22.29
N LEU A 219 8.99 -0.82 -21.41
CA LEU A 219 8.57 -1.95 -20.58
C LEU A 219 8.09 -3.12 -21.42
N ILE A 220 7.05 -2.92 -22.23
CA ILE A 220 6.45 -4.02 -23.00
C ILE A 220 7.44 -4.59 -24.02
N SER A 221 8.16 -3.74 -24.76
CA SER A 221 9.15 -4.24 -25.73
C SER A 221 10.36 -4.89 -25.07
N GLY A 222 10.79 -4.37 -23.93
CA GLY A 222 11.91 -4.93 -23.17
C GLY A 222 11.57 -6.29 -22.60
N ILE A 223 10.37 -6.46 -22.06
CA ILE A 223 9.92 -7.72 -21.47
C ILE A 223 9.58 -8.72 -22.57
N ALA A 224 8.69 -8.37 -23.51
CA ALA A 224 8.33 -9.25 -24.59
C ALA A 224 9.53 -9.69 -25.45
N GLY A 225 10.50 -8.79 -25.64
CA GLY A 225 11.74 -9.11 -26.36
C GLY A 225 12.66 -10.07 -25.60
N LYS A 226 12.72 -9.97 -24.27
CA LYS A 226 13.51 -10.90 -23.45
C LYS A 226 12.85 -12.27 -23.32
N GLU A 227 11.53 -12.28 -23.26
CA GLU A 227 10.72 -13.49 -23.16
C GLU A 227 10.41 -14.13 -24.51
N ASP A 228 10.93 -13.58 -25.63
CA ASP A 228 10.64 -14.00 -27.00
C ASP A 228 9.15 -14.10 -27.34
N VAL A 229 8.35 -13.21 -26.76
CA VAL A 229 6.89 -13.14 -26.95
C VAL A 229 6.55 -12.23 -28.11
N ALA A 230 5.84 -12.75 -29.11
CA ALA A 230 5.44 -11.96 -30.27
C ALA A 230 4.36 -10.94 -29.91
N GLN A 231 4.63 -9.64 -30.12
CA GLN A 231 3.73 -8.54 -29.75
C GLN A 231 2.41 -8.50 -30.54
N THR A 232 2.25 -9.32 -31.55
CA THR A 232 1.05 -9.48 -32.39
C THR A 232 0.13 -10.62 -31.92
N LEU A 233 0.56 -11.43 -30.96
CA LEU A 233 -0.28 -12.49 -30.43
C LEU A 233 -1.56 -11.91 -29.78
N PRO A 234 -2.72 -12.54 -29.99
CA PRO A 234 -3.94 -12.10 -29.35
C PRO A 234 -3.91 -12.45 -27.86
N ILE A 235 -4.29 -11.47 -27.02
CA ILE A 235 -4.46 -11.61 -25.58
C ILE A 235 -5.96 -11.63 -25.32
N THR A 236 -6.47 -12.70 -24.76
CA THR A 236 -7.89 -12.85 -24.43
C THR A 236 -8.17 -12.16 -23.09
N LEU A 237 -9.14 -11.24 -23.05
CA LEU A 237 -9.58 -10.53 -21.87
C LEU A 237 -10.70 -11.28 -21.14
N ASP A 238 -11.12 -10.80 -19.98
CA ASP A 238 -12.15 -11.38 -19.12
C ASP A 238 -13.54 -11.45 -19.78
N ASP A 239 -13.86 -10.48 -20.66
CA ASP A 239 -15.10 -10.46 -21.45
C ASP A 239 -15.05 -11.33 -22.72
N GLY A 240 -13.94 -12.04 -22.96
CA GLY A 240 -13.68 -12.85 -24.14
C GLY A 240 -13.26 -12.06 -25.37
N SER A 241 -13.16 -10.74 -25.30
CA SER A 241 -12.57 -9.94 -26.37
C SER A 241 -11.04 -10.15 -26.44
N THR A 242 -10.41 -9.68 -27.51
CA THR A 242 -8.96 -9.83 -27.68
C THR A 242 -8.29 -8.49 -27.96
N THR A 243 -7.05 -8.37 -27.50
CA THR A 243 -6.15 -7.26 -27.80
C THR A 243 -4.75 -7.79 -28.17
N THR A 244 -3.80 -6.89 -28.43
CA THR A 244 -2.40 -7.22 -28.68
C THR A 244 -1.49 -6.31 -27.89
N LEU A 245 -0.22 -6.71 -27.67
CA LEU A 245 0.75 -5.84 -27.00
C LEU A 245 1.02 -4.54 -27.78
N ILE A 246 0.84 -4.54 -29.10
CA ILE A 246 0.94 -3.33 -29.92
C ILE A 246 -0.16 -2.32 -29.54
N GLU A 247 -1.40 -2.78 -29.35
CA GLU A 247 -2.50 -1.94 -28.92
C GLU A 247 -2.33 -1.47 -27.49
N VAL A 248 -1.90 -2.37 -26.59
CA VAL A 248 -1.60 -2.02 -25.18
C VAL A 248 -0.55 -0.89 -25.11
N ARG A 249 0.55 -1.01 -25.84
CA ARG A 249 1.57 0.07 -25.91
C ARG A 249 0.99 1.41 -26.39
N ALA A 250 0.11 1.37 -27.37
CA ALA A 250 -0.52 2.57 -27.89
C ALA A 250 -1.43 3.26 -26.85
N GLU A 251 -2.17 2.48 -26.06
CA GLU A 251 -3.06 2.99 -25.01
C GLU A 251 -2.26 3.58 -23.83
N TYR A 252 -1.22 2.92 -23.35
CA TYR A 252 -0.44 3.38 -22.19
C TYR A 252 0.75 4.28 -22.52
N ARG A 253 0.88 4.76 -23.77
CA ARG A 253 2.01 5.62 -24.19
C ARG A 253 2.17 6.90 -23.39
N HIS A 254 1.11 7.41 -22.76
CA HIS A 254 1.10 8.63 -21.95
C HIS A 254 1.16 8.38 -20.45
N LEU A 255 1.37 7.14 -20.00
CA LEU A 255 1.33 6.75 -18.60
C LEU A 255 2.19 7.67 -17.71
N PHE A 256 3.47 7.87 -18.04
CA PHE A 256 4.36 8.73 -17.25
C PHE A 256 3.90 10.20 -17.25
N THR A 257 3.53 10.74 -18.41
CA THR A 257 3.06 12.12 -18.53
C THR A 257 1.78 12.34 -17.73
N HIS A 258 0.88 11.38 -17.77
CA HIS A 258 -0.34 11.41 -16.96
C HIS A 258 -0.02 11.43 -15.46
N TRP A 259 0.88 10.56 -14.99
CA TRP A 259 1.33 10.56 -13.59
C TRP A 259 1.95 11.90 -13.18
N VAL A 260 2.76 12.50 -14.04
CA VAL A 260 3.32 13.84 -13.80
C VAL A 260 2.20 14.88 -13.64
N GLU A 261 1.23 14.88 -14.54
CA GLU A 261 0.14 15.86 -14.55
C GLU A 261 -0.77 15.76 -13.32
N VAL A 262 -1.20 14.55 -12.95
CA VAL A 262 -2.08 14.33 -11.78
C VAL A 262 -1.38 14.58 -10.45
N ASN A 263 -0.04 14.53 -10.42
CA ASN A 263 0.77 14.85 -9.25
C ASN A 263 1.32 16.29 -9.27
N GLY A 264 0.66 17.21 -9.95
CA GLY A 264 0.93 18.64 -9.90
C GLY A 264 1.79 19.18 -11.03
N GLY A 265 2.25 18.33 -11.94
CA GLY A 265 3.06 18.75 -13.10
C GLY A 265 4.50 19.10 -12.78
N GLY A 266 5.27 19.50 -13.80
CA GLY A 266 6.65 19.99 -13.64
C GLY A 266 7.63 19.01 -13.01
N GLU A 267 8.66 19.53 -12.34
CA GLU A 267 9.70 18.70 -11.71
C GLU A 267 9.19 17.92 -10.51
N GLU A 268 8.24 18.46 -9.75
CA GLU A 268 7.69 17.78 -8.57
C GLU A 268 6.82 16.59 -8.98
N GLY A 269 5.88 16.79 -9.92
CA GLY A 269 5.09 15.71 -10.47
C GLY A 269 5.94 14.62 -11.12
N ALA A 270 7.02 15.01 -11.84
CA ALA A 270 7.97 14.06 -12.40
C ALA A 270 8.69 13.25 -11.30
N LEU A 271 9.06 13.88 -10.19
CA LEU A 271 9.69 13.20 -9.07
C LEU A 271 8.74 12.22 -8.39
N VAL A 272 7.47 12.59 -8.20
CA VAL A 272 6.44 11.68 -7.67
C VAL A 272 6.22 10.51 -8.63
N ALA A 273 6.15 10.76 -9.93
CA ALA A 273 6.02 9.72 -10.95
C ALA A 273 7.19 8.73 -10.94
N VAL A 274 8.45 9.22 -10.78
CA VAL A 274 9.63 8.35 -10.64
C VAL A 274 9.54 7.50 -9.36
N LYS A 275 9.13 8.10 -8.23
CA LYS A 275 8.94 7.34 -6.98
C LYS A 275 7.87 6.26 -7.15
N ALA A 276 6.75 6.61 -7.77
CA ALA A 276 5.67 5.67 -8.07
C ALA A 276 6.12 4.52 -8.99
N GLY A 277 6.97 4.80 -9.97
CA GLY A 277 7.55 3.78 -10.86
C GLY A 277 8.54 2.82 -10.18
N LEU A 278 9.08 3.21 -9.02
CA LEU A 278 10.04 2.40 -8.25
C LEU A 278 9.46 1.83 -6.94
N ALA A 279 8.25 2.22 -6.57
CA ALA A 279 7.68 1.88 -5.27
C ALA A 279 7.46 0.38 -5.07
N ASP A 280 7.16 -0.36 -6.14
CA ASP A 280 7.02 -1.83 -6.11
C ASP A 280 8.30 -2.54 -5.62
N TYR A 281 9.46 -1.92 -5.82
CA TYR A 281 10.77 -2.50 -5.54
C TYR A 281 11.52 -1.80 -4.40
N ASN A 282 10.88 -0.81 -3.76
CA ASN A 282 11.55 0.00 -2.75
C ASN A 282 10.59 0.39 -1.62
N SER A 283 10.69 -0.32 -0.51
CA SER A 283 9.90 -0.08 0.69
C SER A 283 10.03 1.35 1.26
N SER A 284 11.15 2.04 0.98
CA SER A 284 11.32 3.44 1.37
C SER A 284 10.41 4.37 0.58
N PHE A 285 10.20 4.10 -0.71
CA PHE A 285 9.25 4.86 -1.52
C PHE A 285 7.80 4.59 -1.08
N MET A 286 7.45 3.32 -0.83
CA MET A 286 6.13 3.00 -0.27
C MET A 286 5.93 3.65 1.09
N GLY A 287 6.91 3.62 1.98
CA GLY A 287 6.88 4.31 3.27
C GLY A 287 6.71 5.84 3.12
N TRP A 288 7.32 6.45 2.10
CA TRP A 288 7.11 7.85 1.79
C TRP A 288 5.66 8.16 1.37
N PHE A 289 5.05 7.33 0.52
CA PHE A 289 3.63 7.45 0.16
C PHE A 289 2.73 7.22 1.36
N ALA A 290 3.00 6.19 2.17
CA ALA A 290 2.25 5.88 3.39
C ALA A 290 2.27 7.07 4.37
N GLN A 291 3.42 7.72 4.59
CA GLN A 291 3.53 8.90 5.42
C GLN A 291 2.68 10.06 4.89
N ARG A 292 2.74 10.36 3.60
CA ARG A 292 1.92 11.42 2.98
C ARG A 292 0.43 11.14 3.14
N GLN A 293 0.02 9.91 2.91
CA GLN A 293 -1.38 9.49 3.07
C GLN A 293 -1.84 9.61 4.53
N ALA A 294 -1.01 9.16 5.47
CA ALA A 294 -1.33 9.29 6.89
C ALA A 294 -1.54 10.75 7.31
N PHE A 295 -0.71 11.66 6.83
CA PHE A 295 -0.90 13.10 7.08
C PHE A 295 -2.14 13.66 6.39
N ALA A 296 -2.49 13.18 5.18
CA ALA A 296 -3.70 13.59 4.47
C ALA A 296 -4.98 13.16 5.22
N ASP A 297 -4.99 11.96 5.78
CA ASP A 297 -6.17 11.35 6.41
C ASP A 297 -6.14 11.37 7.95
N HIS A 298 -5.16 12.04 8.57
CA HIS A 298 -4.98 12.10 10.03
C HIS A 298 -4.73 10.72 10.68
N ALA A 299 -4.18 9.76 9.93
CA ALA A 299 -3.84 8.45 10.46
C ALA A 299 -2.50 8.46 11.21
N GLN A 300 -2.33 7.51 12.11
CA GLN A 300 -1.09 7.27 12.87
C GLN A 300 -0.41 5.97 12.43
N LEU A 301 -1.19 5.05 11.88
CA LEU A 301 -0.75 3.78 11.33
C LEU A 301 -1.33 3.58 9.94
N VAL A 302 -0.48 3.27 8.97
CA VAL A 302 -0.87 2.83 7.63
C VAL A 302 -0.39 1.39 7.44
N VAL A 303 -1.29 0.50 7.06
CA VAL A 303 -0.94 -0.88 6.71
C VAL A 303 -1.24 -1.12 5.25
N MET A 304 -0.27 -1.69 4.56
CA MET A 304 -0.37 -2.04 3.13
C MET A 304 0.06 -3.50 2.91
N GLY A 305 -0.18 -3.99 1.69
CA GLY A 305 0.37 -5.19 1.08
C GLY A 305 1.17 -4.83 -0.17
N HIS A 306 0.84 -5.45 -1.30
CA HIS A 306 1.25 -5.14 -2.68
C HIS A 306 2.72 -5.42 -3.01
N THR A 307 3.66 -5.04 -2.16
CA THR A 307 5.09 -5.20 -2.48
C THR A 307 5.63 -6.58 -2.14
N HIS A 308 4.83 -7.44 -1.55
CA HIS A 308 5.17 -8.79 -1.10
C HIS A 308 6.36 -8.84 -0.11
N ALA A 309 6.78 -7.70 0.41
CA ALA A 309 7.90 -7.56 1.32
C ALA A 309 7.41 -7.11 2.70
N PRO A 310 7.44 -7.97 3.73
CA PRO A 310 7.00 -7.59 5.07
C PRO A 310 7.89 -6.46 5.62
N ILE A 311 7.24 -5.39 6.11
CA ILE A 311 7.88 -4.23 6.75
C ILE A 311 7.24 -4.01 8.11
N SER A 312 8.07 -3.90 9.16
CA SER A 312 7.60 -3.79 10.54
C SER A 312 7.48 -2.35 11.07
N GLY A 313 7.78 -1.35 10.26
CA GLY A 313 7.69 0.03 10.70
C GLY A 313 8.34 1.03 9.73
N LEU A 314 8.21 2.31 10.04
CA LEU A 314 8.83 3.42 9.33
C LEU A 314 9.75 4.20 10.26
N ALA A 315 11.06 4.12 10.01
CA ALA A 315 12.06 4.80 10.82
C ALA A 315 11.91 6.32 10.74
N GLU A 316 12.10 6.96 11.91
CA GLU A 316 12.16 8.43 12.03
C GLU A 316 10.91 9.19 11.56
N SER A 317 9.78 8.50 11.38
CA SER A 317 8.50 9.09 11.01
C SER A 317 7.61 9.38 12.24
N LEU A 318 6.62 10.27 12.07
CA LEU A 318 5.55 10.49 13.04
C LEU A 318 4.42 9.50 12.92
N VAL A 319 4.37 8.80 11.82
CA VAL A 319 3.37 7.77 11.51
C VAL A 319 4.08 6.44 11.36
N ASN A 320 3.40 5.37 11.68
CA ASN A 320 3.92 4.04 11.43
C ASN A 320 3.41 3.51 10.09
N TYR A 321 4.28 2.79 9.38
CA TYR A 321 3.95 2.07 8.16
C TYR A 321 4.31 0.61 8.34
N VAL A 322 3.36 -0.26 8.05
CA VAL A 322 3.54 -1.71 8.11
C VAL A 322 3.11 -2.30 6.77
N ASN A 323 3.88 -3.24 6.26
CA ASN A 323 3.46 -4.08 5.15
C ASN A 323 3.28 -5.50 5.68
N SER A 324 2.07 -6.07 5.46
CA SER A 324 1.78 -7.43 5.93
C SER A 324 2.59 -8.48 5.18
N GLY A 325 2.92 -8.19 3.93
CA GLY A 325 3.71 -9.04 3.04
C GLY A 325 3.12 -10.44 2.89
N PHE A 326 3.30 -10.99 1.74
CA PHE A 326 3.20 -12.42 1.50
C PHE A 326 4.17 -12.70 0.39
N GLU A 327 5.23 -13.40 0.70
CA GLU A 327 6.22 -13.73 -0.31
C GLU A 327 5.64 -14.80 -1.23
N CYS A 328 5.01 -14.38 -2.32
CA CYS A 328 4.58 -15.25 -3.37
C CYS A 328 5.77 -15.71 -4.22
N PRO A 329 5.80 -16.95 -4.71
CA PRO A 329 6.93 -17.51 -5.46
C PRO A 329 7.27 -16.84 -6.79
N SER A 330 6.46 -15.91 -7.28
CA SER A 330 6.78 -15.11 -8.46
C SER A 330 7.95 -14.14 -8.25
N VAL A 331 8.30 -13.84 -6.99
CA VAL A 331 9.51 -13.09 -6.67
C VAL A 331 10.66 -14.06 -6.55
N ALA A 332 11.56 -14.01 -7.51
CA ALA A 332 12.58 -15.03 -7.83
C ALA A 332 13.62 -15.37 -6.74
N ASP A 333 13.51 -14.85 -5.54
CA ASP A 333 14.54 -14.97 -4.50
C ASP A 333 14.07 -15.65 -3.21
N LEU A 334 12.97 -16.39 -3.27
CA LEU A 334 12.34 -16.95 -2.08
C LEU A 334 12.86 -18.33 -1.70
N LYS A 335 14.01 -18.33 -1.05
CA LYS A 335 14.49 -19.52 -0.32
C LYS A 335 13.59 -19.89 0.87
N THR A 336 12.71 -19.00 1.27
CA THR A 336 11.78 -19.17 2.40
C THR A 336 10.40 -18.68 1.99
N LYS A 337 9.59 -19.59 1.48
CA LYS A 337 8.18 -19.34 1.22
C LYS A 337 7.47 -19.18 2.56
N THR A 338 7.27 -17.95 2.99
CA THR A 338 6.60 -17.64 4.24
C THR A 338 5.36 -16.79 3.99
N ILE A 339 4.21 -17.31 4.37
CA ILE A 339 3.00 -16.51 4.45
C ILE A 339 3.10 -15.70 5.74
N SER A 340 3.19 -14.38 5.61
CA SER A 340 3.20 -13.45 6.72
C SER A 340 1.85 -12.72 6.84
N PHE A 341 1.59 -12.20 8.03
CA PHE A 341 0.42 -11.40 8.33
C PHE A 341 0.73 -10.44 9.49
N ALA A 342 -0.04 -9.35 9.58
CA ALA A 342 0.09 -8.37 10.64
C ALA A 342 -0.99 -8.54 11.70
N VAL A 343 -0.66 -8.25 12.96
CA VAL A 343 -1.60 -8.16 14.07
C VAL A 343 -1.46 -6.80 14.72
N ILE A 344 -2.55 -6.02 14.73
CA ILE A 344 -2.61 -4.66 15.28
C ILE A 344 -3.31 -4.70 16.63
N ALA A 345 -2.67 -4.21 17.69
CA ALA A 345 -3.34 -3.93 18.96
C ALA A 345 -3.99 -2.55 18.88
N MET A 346 -5.31 -2.49 18.72
CA MET A 346 -6.05 -1.25 18.44
C MET A 346 -5.97 -0.19 19.55
N ASP A 347 -5.68 -0.58 20.78
CA ASP A 347 -5.54 0.36 21.90
C ASP A 347 -4.24 1.17 21.79
N SER A 348 -3.13 0.51 21.47
CA SER A 348 -1.77 1.11 21.41
C SER A 348 -1.30 1.39 19.97
N LEU A 349 -1.94 0.83 18.97
CA LEU A 349 -1.51 0.77 17.56
C LEU A 349 -0.17 0.05 17.38
N GLU A 350 0.24 -0.73 18.38
CA GLU A 350 1.39 -1.61 18.24
C GLU A 350 1.07 -2.73 17.23
N THR A 351 2.00 -2.95 16.31
CA THR A 351 1.83 -3.95 15.25
C THR A 351 2.93 -4.98 15.34
N THR A 352 2.53 -6.25 15.31
CA THR A 352 3.44 -7.39 15.27
C THR A 352 3.21 -8.18 13.99
N LEU A 353 4.29 -8.49 13.28
CA LEU A 353 4.24 -9.39 12.15
C LEU A 353 4.45 -10.83 12.61
N PHE A 354 3.70 -11.73 12.00
CA PHE A 354 3.81 -13.17 12.18
C PHE A 354 3.97 -13.86 10.83
N HIS A 355 4.48 -15.08 10.84
CA HIS A 355 4.56 -15.93 9.66
C HIS A 355 4.27 -17.39 9.98
N ALA A 356 3.75 -18.12 9.00
CA ALA A 356 3.59 -19.56 9.05
C ALA A 356 4.88 -20.24 8.58
N VAL A 357 5.43 -21.10 9.40
CA VAL A 357 6.69 -21.83 9.14
C VAL A 357 6.46 -23.33 9.25
N LYS A 358 7.01 -24.08 8.30
CA LYS A 358 6.98 -25.54 8.32
C LYS A 358 8.38 -26.09 8.54
N VAL A 359 8.51 -26.97 9.49
CA VAL A 359 9.77 -27.67 9.79
C VAL A 359 9.62 -29.16 9.46
N GLY A 360 10.27 -29.60 8.42
CA GLY A 360 10.20 -31.00 7.97
C GLY A 360 8.80 -31.40 7.49
N ALA A 361 8.25 -32.49 8.00
CA ALA A 361 6.95 -33.04 7.65
C ALA A 361 5.83 -32.61 8.62
N GLU A 362 6.12 -31.76 9.59
CA GLU A 362 5.12 -31.26 10.55
C GLU A 362 4.18 -30.25 9.89
N ALA A 363 3.00 -30.06 10.48
CA ALA A 363 2.09 -28.99 10.05
C ALA A 363 2.73 -27.62 10.29
N PRO A 364 2.45 -26.58 9.47
CA PRO A 364 2.95 -25.24 9.69
C PRO A 364 2.56 -24.69 11.06
N SER A 365 3.48 -23.99 11.70
CA SER A 365 3.27 -23.30 12.98
C SER A 365 3.49 -21.80 12.83
N ILE A 366 2.81 -20.99 13.66
CA ILE A 366 2.85 -19.54 13.58
C ILE A 366 3.89 -18.98 14.55
N HIS A 367 4.79 -18.15 14.03
CA HIS A 367 5.86 -17.52 14.79
C HIS A 367 5.90 -16.00 14.54
N PRO A 368 6.38 -15.19 15.51
CA PRO A 368 6.71 -13.80 15.28
C PRO A 368 7.76 -13.66 14.15
N LEU A 369 7.54 -12.71 13.25
CA LEU A 369 8.46 -12.39 12.16
C LEU A 369 9.24 -11.12 12.49
N VAL A 370 10.56 -11.19 12.42
CA VAL A 370 11.44 -10.01 12.47
C VAL A 370 11.61 -9.49 11.04
N ALA A 371 10.84 -8.47 10.69
CA ALA A 371 10.91 -7.84 9.39
C ALA A 371 11.73 -6.54 9.44
N PRO A 372 12.27 -6.07 8.30
CA PRO A 372 12.97 -4.81 8.22
C PRO A 372 12.06 -3.63 8.56
N VAL A 373 12.68 -2.51 8.96
CA VAL A 373 12.03 -1.21 9.10
C VAL A 373 12.38 -0.40 7.86
N ALA A 374 11.38 0.16 7.18
CA ALA A 374 11.59 1.05 6.04
C ALA A 374 12.15 2.39 6.52
N SER A 375 12.92 3.08 5.64
CA SER A 375 13.45 4.42 5.91
C SER A 375 13.17 5.31 4.73
N VAL A 376 12.61 6.50 4.97
CA VAL A 376 12.39 7.51 3.93
C VAL A 376 13.57 8.47 3.76
N VAL A 377 14.65 8.30 4.51
CA VAL A 377 15.88 9.13 4.42
C VAL A 377 16.50 9.09 3.02
N ASP A 378 16.47 7.93 2.39
CA ASP A 378 17.09 7.71 1.09
C ASP A 378 16.19 8.02 -0.11
N VAL A 379 14.98 8.53 0.14
CA VAL A 379 14.04 8.90 -0.93
C VAL A 379 14.51 10.22 -1.56
N PRO A 380 14.95 10.22 -2.83
CA PRO A 380 15.48 11.42 -3.46
C PRO A 380 14.40 12.45 -3.71
N GLY A 381 14.76 13.72 -3.66
CA GLY A 381 13.95 14.85 -4.05
C GLY A 381 13.90 15.95 -3.00
N LYS A 382 13.29 17.07 -3.38
CA LYS A 382 13.06 18.21 -2.53
C LYS A 382 11.58 18.25 -2.19
N ASP A 383 11.25 18.14 -0.93
CA ASP A 383 9.89 18.27 -0.40
C ASP A 383 9.88 19.47 0.56
N TYR A 384 9.42 20.60 0.09
CA TYR A 384 9.32 21.82 0.91
C TYR A 384 7.98 21.91 1.66
N SER A 385 7.35 20.78 1.92
CA SER A 385 6.11 20.68 2.72
C SER A 385 6.40 20.85 4.21
N CYS A 386 5.37 21.29 4.93
CA CYS A 386 5.32 21.22 6.39
C CYS A 386 4.35 20.11 6.82
N TYR A 387 4.85 19.13 7.55
CA TYR A 387 4.08 18.10 8.22
C TYR A 387 3.97 18.46 9.69
N VAL A 388 2.75 18.77 10.14
CA VAL A 388 2.53 19.34 11.46
C VAL A 388 1.62 18.44 12.28
N VAL A 389 2.00 18.22 13.54
CA VAL A 389 1.15 17.61 14.55
C VAL A 389 0.80 18.65 15.60
N ILE A 390 -0.47 18.75 15.95
CA ILE A 390 -0.94 19.51 17.12
C ILE A 390 -1.33 18.48 18.17
N ASP A 391 -0.52 18.38 19.20
CA ASP A 391 -0.67 17.45 20.31
C ASP A 391 -1.47 18.11 21.44
N ASN A 392 -2.73 17.67 21.58
CA ASN A 392 -3.68 18.10 22.62
C ASN A 392 -3.92 17.00 23.66
N THR A 393 -3.00 16.03 23.76
CA THR A 393 -3.17 14.84 24.61
C THR A 393 -3.17 15.16 26.10
N GLU A 394 -2.42 16.18 26.52
CA GLU A 394 -2.35 16.64 27.94
C GLU A 394 -3.39 17.71 28.27
N SER A 395 -4.14 18.21 27.30
CA SER A 395 -5.15 19.26 27.52
C SER A 395 -6.51 18.67 27.91
N SER A 396 -7.21 19.38 28.79
CA SER A 396 -8.59 19.03 29.18
C SER A 396 -9.67 19.74 28.36
N SER A 397 -9.27 20.48 27.32
CA SER A 397 -10.17 21.31 26.50
C SER A 397 -10.10 20.91 25.03
N ASP A 398 -11.25 20.86 24.37
CA ASP A 398 -11.33 20.70 22.93
C ASP A 398 -10.86 21.97 22.22
N LEU A 399 -10.25 21.83 21.05
CA LEU A 399 -9.82 22.92 20.20
C LEU A 399 -10.72 23.02 18.96
N THR A 400 -11.15 24.21 18.61
CA THR A 400 -11.90 24.51 17.39
C THR A 400 -11.11 25.46 16.51
N LEU A 401 -10.96 25.15 15.23
CA LEU A 401 -10.31 26.02 14.25
C LEU A 401 -11.14 27.29 14.07
N ILE A 402 -10.52 28.44 14.29
CA ILE A 402 -11.17 29.76 14.12
C ILE A 402 -10.58 30.59 13.00
N GLY A 403 -9.41 30.22 12.49
CA GLY A 403 -8.77 30.90 11.38
C GLY A 403 -7.53 30.21 10.89
N HIS A 404 -7.14 30.50 9.66
CA HIS A 404 -5.86 30.10 9.09
C HIS A 404 -5.32 31.21 8.17
N GLY A 405 -4.01 31.32 8.11
CA GLY A 405 -3.28 32.16 7.17
C GLY A 405 -2.47 31.30 6.21
N LEU A 406 -2.36 31.73 4.97
CA LEU A 406 -1.58 31.04 3.94
C LEU A 406 -0.76 32.08 3.18
N GLU A 407 0.56 31.96 3.24
CA GLU A 407 1.48 32.79 2.47
C GLU A 407 1.92 32.06 1.19
N HIS A 408 2.31 30.77 1.34
CA HIS A 408 2.75 29.92 0.22
C HIS A 408 2.30 28.48 0.45
N GLY A 409 2.02 27.76 -0.65
CA GLY A 409 1.57 26.37 -0.61
C GLY A 409 0.05 26.23 -0.53
N HIS A 410 -0.45 25.08 -0.15
CA HIS A 410 -1.86 24.81 0.10
C HIS A 410 -2.03 23.75 1.17
N PHE A 411 -3.08 23.89 1.99
CA PHE A 411 -3.44 22.88 2.97
C PHE A 411 -4.09 21.68 2.27
N ILE A 412 -3.49 20.50 2.41
CA ILE A 412 -4.11 19.24 1.96
C ILE A 412 -5.22 18.86 2.92
N ASN A 413 -4.97 19.03 4.21
CA ASN A 413 -5.95 18.81 5.26
C ASN A 413 -5.83 19.91 6.32
N LEU A 414 -6.95 20.23 6.95
CA LEU A 414 -7.01 21.22 8.00
C LEU A 414 -8.07 20.79 9.01
N PRO A 415 -7.68 20.20 10.16
CA PRO A 415 -8.63 19.72 11.16
C PRO A 415 -9.51 20.88 11.68
N VAL A 416 -10.83 20.74 11.57
CA VAL A 416 -11.77 21.76 12.09
C VAL A 416 -11.88 21.73 13.61
N SER A 417 -11.55 20.59 14.23
CA SER A 417 -11.51 20.43 15.69
C SER A 417 -10.50 19.39 16.13
N ILE A 418 -9.94 19.54 17.33
CA ILE A 418 -9.03 18.57 17.94
C ILE A 418 -9.54 18.33 19.36
N ARG A 419 -9.97 17.10 19.63
CA ARG A 419 -10.53 16.75 20.94
C ARG A 419 -9.45 16.76 22.04
N SER A 420 -9.88 17.05 23.25
CA SER A 420 -9.10 16.81 24.45
C SER A 420 -8.61 15.36 24.51
N GLY A 421 -7.37 15.16 24.93
CA GLY A 421 -6.77 13.83 25.01
C GLY A 421 -6.35 13.22 23.65
N THR A 422 -6.40 14.00 22.55
CA THR A 422 -6.02 13.51 21.21
C THR A 422 -4.99 14.43 20.55
N SER A 423 -4.42 13.97 19.44
CA SER A 423 -3.62 14.78 18.52
C SER A 423 -4.27 14.85 17.16
N ALA A 424 -3.89 15.84 16.35
CA ALA A 424 -4.27 15.90 14.94
C ALA A 424 -3.08 16.26 14.07
N THR A 425 -3.09 15.76 12.85
CA THR A 425 -2.10 16.08 11.83
C THR A 425 -2.67 17.09 10.85
N LEU A 426 -1.81 17.94 10.32
CA LEU A 426 -2.09 18.76 9.15
C LEU A 426 -0.88 18.79 8.23
N TRP A 427 -1.16 18.94 6.94
CA TRP A 427 -0.13 18.97 5.92
C TRP A 427 -0.30 20.21 5.06
N LEU A 428 0.72 21.07 5.07
CA LEU A 428 0.85 22.20 4.18
C LEU A 428 1.85 21.83 3.09
N GLN A 429 1.35 21.58 1.89
CA GLN A 429 2.13 21.18 0.72
C GLN A 429 2.64 22.41 -0.03
N ASP A 430 3.87 22.36 -0.54
CA ASP A 430 4.38 23.34 -1.50
C ASP A 430 3.59 23.28 -2.82
N PHE A 431 3.49 24.41 -3.51
CA PHE A 431 2.86 24.45 -4.83
C PHE A 431 3.73 23.75 -5.88
N PRO A 432 3.15 22.88 -6.72
CA PRO A 432 3.87 22.11 -7.72
C PRO A 432 4.25 22.94 -8.97
N HIS A 433 4.64 24.19 -8.83
CA HIS A 433 5.01 25.02 -9.98
C HIS A 433 6.51 25.29 -10.05
N VAL A 434 7.06 25.08 -11.26
CA VAL A 434 8.47 25.36 -11.66
C VAL A 434 8.95 26.75 -11.28
N LEU A 435 8.04 27.67 -10.94
CA LEU A 435 8.31 29.04 -10.51
C LEU A 435 8.08 29.28 -9.01
N SER A 436 7.64 28.29 -8.22
CA SER A 436 7.53 28.43 -6.79
C SER A 436 8.92 28.40 -6.17
N MET A 437 9.52 29.57 -6.04
CA MET A 437 10.81 29.72 -5.36
C MET A 437 10.67 29.80 -3.85
N HIS A 438 9.47 29.65 -3.28
CA HIS A 438 9.19 30.05 -1.90
C HIS A 438 9.02 28.91 -0.90
N GLY A 439 8.66 27.69 -1.34
CA GLY A 439 8.31 26.58 -0.45
C GLY A 439 6.90 26.76 0.14
N SER A 440 6.62 26.18 1.32
CA SER A 440 5.34 26.29 2.01
C SER A 440 5.44 27.15 3.27
N GLN A 441 4.44 28.00 3.51
CA GLN A 441 4.37 28.83 4.72
C GLN A 441 2.91 29.20 5.05
N GLY A 442 2.51 29.00 6.30
CA GLY A 442 1.17 29.30 6.77
C GLY A 442 1.04 29.29 8.30
N SER A 443 -0.17 29.56 8.74
CA SER A 443 -0.53 29.49 10.16
C SER A 443 -1.95 29.00 10.37
N VAL A 444 -2.23 28.46 11.55
CA VAL A 444 -3.56 28.07 12.00
C VAL A 444 -3.82 28.61 13.39
N VAL A 445 -5.07 29.00 13.65
CA VAL A 445 -5.50 29.48 14.96
C VAL A 445 -6.65 28.63 15.46
N TYR A 446 -6.44 28.02 16.60
CA TYR A 446 -7.47 27.26 17.30
C TYR A 446 -7.91 27.99 18.56
N ARG A 447 -9.17 27.82 18.94
CA ARG A 447 -9.74 28.31 20.18
C ARG A 447 -10.21 27.18 21.06
N ASP A 448 -9.86 27.20 22.35
CA ASP A 448 -10.37 26.22 23.30
C ASP A 448 -11.80 26.60 23.80
N ASP A 449 -12.44 25.67 24.48
CA ASP A 449 -13.78 25.86 25.08
C ASP A 449 -13.82 26.90 26.20
N ARG A 450 -12.64 27.38 26.67
CA ARG A 450 -12.49 28.51 27.63
C ARG A 450 -12.26 29.84 26.93
N GLY A 451 -12.25 29.86 25.58
CA GLY A 451 -12.09 31.07 24.78
C GLY A 451 -10.64 31.53 24.59
N ARG A 452 -9.64 30.70 24.91
CA ARG A 452 -8.22 31.01 24.69
C ARG A 452 -7.81 30.64 23.29
N ASP A 453 -7.07 31.52 22.63
CA ASP A 453 -6.57 31.32 21.28
C ASP A 453 -5.14 30.76 21.31
N TYR A 454 -4.87 29.81 20.42
CA TYR A 454 -3.59 29.19 20.19
C TYR A 454 -3.23 29.34 18.70
N GLU A 455 -2.18 30.10 18.41
CA GLU A 455 -1.69 30.29 17.07
C GLU A 455 -0.44 29.42 16.84
N PHE A 456 -0.41 28.71 15.72
CA PHE A 456 0.69 27.90 15.27
C PHE A 456 1.08 28.36 13.86
N ALA A 457 2.27 28.92 13.73
CA ALA A 457 2.84 29.33 12.45
C ALA A 457 4.01 28.41 12.09
N PHE A 458 4.09 28.03 10.85
CA PHE A 458 5.10 27.11 10.35
C PHE A 458 5.39 27.37 8.86
N GLY A 459 6.62 27.09 8.45
CA GLY A 459 7.03 27.27 7.06
C GLY A 459 8.34 26.56 6.77
N CYS A 460 8.39 25.93 5.62
CA CYS A 460 9.55 25.30 5.02
C CYS A 460 9.93 26.01 3.71
N PRO A 461 10.26 27.31 3.75
CA PRO A 461 10.74 28.04 2.58
C PRO A 461 12.17 27.61 2.25
N LYS A 462 12.59 27.85 1.02
CA LYS A 462 13.95 27.50 0.57
C LYS A 462 15.07 28.21 1.33
N GLU A 463 14.78 29.38 1.91
CA GLU A 463 15.79 30.21 2.56
C GLU A 463 15.91 29.98 4.07
N ARG A 464 14.78 30.02 4.81
CA ARG A 464 14.81 29.89 6.27
C ARG A 464 13.47 29.40 6.81
N HIS A 465 13.49 28.36 7.66
CA HIS A 465 12.31 27.87 8.35
C HIS A 465 11.67 28.95 9.23
N HIS A 466 10.35 28.92 9.28
CA HIS A 466 9.55 29.73 10.19
C HIS A 466 8.73 28.81 11.09
N ILE A 467 8.94 28.89 12.41
CA ILE A 467 8.16 28.12 13.39
C ILE A 467 7.89 29.02 14.56
N GLN A 468 6.63 29.23 14.89
CA GLN A 468 6.19 30.05 16.01
C GLN A 468 4.91 29.47 16.62
N CYS A 469 4.79 29.55 17.92
CA CYS A 469 3.54 29.25 18.62
C CYS A 469 3.24 30.29 19.71
N SER A 470 1.98 30.45 20.01
CA SER A 470 1.49 31.35 21.08
C SER A 470 0.74 30.56 22.17
N GLY A 471 0.51 31.21 23.31
CA GLY A 471 -0.15 30.57 24.45
C GLY A 471 0.75 29.62 25.24
N ALA A 472 0.13 28.75 26.04
CA ALA A 472 0.84 27.70 26.77
C ALA A 472 1.16 26.50 25.85
N THR A 473 2.09 26.73 24.94
CA THR A 473 2.49 25.73 23.95
C THR A 473 4.01 25.67 23.81
N THR A 474 4.49 24.47 23.53
CA THR A 474 5.90 24.23 23.15
C THR A 474 5.96 23.55 21.80
N PHE A 475 7.11 23.49 21.16
CA PHE A 475 7.26 22.70 19.96
C PHE A 475 8.60 21.95 19.90
N ARG A 476 8.61 20.87 19.16
CA ARG A 476 9.81 20.20 18.63
C ARG A 476 9.71 20.18 17.12
N ALA A 477 10.83 20.22 16.45
CA ALA A 477 10.83 20.10 14.99
C ALA A 477 12.04 19.29 14.50
N LYS A 478 11.94 18.78 13.29
CA LYS A 478 13.06 18.17 12.56
C LYS A 478 13.01 18.60 11.11
N THR A 479 14.15 18.60 10.47
CA THR A 479 14.29 18.94 9.06
C THR A 479 14.74 17.71 8.30
N GLY A 480 14.14 17.47 7.16
CA GLY A 480 14.32 16.19 6.51
C GLY A 480 13.85 15.05 7.44
N TYR A 481 14.59 13.97 7.43
CA TYR A 481 14.27 12.79 8.25
C TYR A 481 15.25 12.60 9.42
N GLY A 482 15.81 13.71 9.91
CA GLY A 482 16.72 13.72 11.06
C GLY A 482 16.00 13.57 12.41
N GLU A 483 16.73 13.82 13.49
CA GLU A 483 16.21 13.71 14.86
C GLU A 483 15.30 14.90 15.25
N TRP A 484 14.40 14.64 16.21
CA TRP A 484 13.56 15.68 16.81
C TRP A 484 14.38 16.57 17.73
N LEU A 485 14.36 17.88 17.44
CA LEU A 485 15.16 18.88 18.11
C LEU A 485 14.30 19.88 18.88
N ALA A 486 14.82 20.38 19.99
CA ALA A 486 14.21 21.49 20.73
C ALA A 486 14.25 22.79 19.90
N PRO A 487 13.39 23.78 20.21
CA PRO A 487 13.25 25.00 19.40
C PRO A 487 14.55 25.73 19.06
N ASN A 488 15.49 25.78 19.98
CA ASN A 488 16.79 26.45 19.79
C ASN A 488 17.85 25.63 19.06
N GLN A 489 17.53 24.40 18.70
CA GLN A 489 18.42 23.47 18.01
C GLN A 489 17.99 23.19 16.58
N VAL A 490 16.76 23.60 16.19
CA VAL A 490 16.23 23.33 14.84
C VAL A 490 17.06 24.07 13.81
N PRO A 491 17.61 23.37 12.78
CA PRO A 491 18.31 24.02 11.69
C PRO A 491 17.42 25.04 10.97
N SER A 492 18.01 26.11 10.50
CA SER A 492 17.28 27.15 9.77
C SER A 492 16.89 26.74 8.35
N THR A 493 17.43 25.62 7.86
CA THR A 493 17.20 25.10 6.51
C THR A 493 17.12 23.58 6.52
N GLY A 494 16.64 22.99 5.43
CA GLY A 494 16.43 21.55 5.25
C GLY A 494 14.95 21.25 4.97
N ASN A 495 14.67 20.18 4.28
CA ASN A 495 13.31 19.83 3.85
C ASN A 495 13.10 18.31 3.83
N PRO A 496 11.85 17.82 4.06
CA PRO A 496 10.69 18.59 4.53
C PRO A 496 10.84 19.07 5.99
N LEU A 497 9.91 19.90 6.45
CA LEU A 497 9.84 20.34 7.83
C LEU A 497 8.74 19.55 8.56
N PHE A 498 9.12 18.88 9.65
CA PHE A 498 8.18 18.28 10.58
C PHE A 498 8.14 19.10 11.85
N VAL A 499 6.94 19.44 12.32
CA VAL A 499 6.74 20.20 13.57
C VAL A 499 5.69 19.49 14.42
N MET A 500 5.99 19.36 15.71
CA MET A 500 5.03 18.91 16.70
C MET A 500 4.83 20.03 17.72
N PHE A 501 3.65 20.62 17.74
CA PHE A 501 3.23 21.58 18.77
C PHE A 501 2.51 20.83 19.89
N THR A 502 2.97 20.99 21.12
CA THR A 502 2.36 20.37 22.31
C THR A 502 1.74 21.45 23.19
N LEU A 503 0.45 21.31 23.49
CA LEU A 503 -0.20 22.16 24.45
C LEU A 503 0.23 21.77 25.88
N THR A 504 0.72 22.74 26.63
CA THR A 504 1.02 22.57 28.06
C THR A 504 -0.09 23.20 28.87
N THR A 505 -0.77 22.40 29.69
CA THR A 505 -1.89 22.85 30.56
C THR A 505 -1.46 23.80 31.66
#